data_3c96574b8faa73dff26bd2f79fb0405a
#
_entry.id   3c96574b8faa73dff26bd2f79fb0405a
#
_cell.length_a   1.000
_cell.length_b   1.000
_cell.length_c   1.000
_cell.angle_alpha   90.00
_cell.angle_beta   90.00
_cell.angle_gamma   90.00
#
_symmetry.space_group_name_H-M   'P 1'
#
loop_
_entity.id
_entity.type
_entity.pdbx_description
1 polymer ?
#
loop_
_entity_poly.entity_id
_entity_poly.type
_entity_poly.pdbx_seq_one_letter_code
_entity_poly.pdbx_strand_id
1 'polypeptide(L)'
;MRLVALVESESHVCCRYRLTAFQRALADVGHSLEFRALPHSLAGRLALGRDLTSYDAVILQRKLLPHWTITLLRHRVRRLLFDFDDAVYLRDSYSAKGFNDPKRTARFRATVEACDLVVAGNRFLAEEAQKYVPADRVTVIPTCVNVDRYPVAEHRATGAVRLVWVGSSSTLKGLERFAPTLSAIGRAVPGVRLKLICDRFTEFPALPVERCVWSEPREAEEIAAADIGIGWVPDDPWSRGKCALKVLQYQAAGLPVVANPVGVQADFVRDNETGFCASTTDEWVGAVRALAGAAALRKQLGETGRREVQARYSVAAGAWQWIEALERLASTRKAG
;
A
#
# COMPACT_ATOMS: atom_id res chain seq x y z
N MET A 1 8.38 -22.05 11.05
CA MET A 1 7.87 -21.30 12.23
C MET A 1 6.35 -21.29 12.23
N ARG A 2 5.72 -21.38 13.40
CA ARG A 2 4.28 -21.12 13.56
C ARG A 2 4.07 -19.65 13.89
N LEU A 3 3.43 -18.92 12.98
CA LEU A 3 3.20 -17.48 13.08
C LEU A 3 1.71 -17.20 13.31
N VAL A 4 1.40 -16.16 14.08
CA VAL A 4 0.06 -15.60 14.14
C VAL A 4 0.12 -14.09 13.96
N ALA A 5 -0.76 -13.57 13.10
CA ALA A 5 -0.91 -12.15 12.88
C ALA A 5 -2.14 -11.60 13.62
N LEU A 6 -1.92 -10.59 14.45
CA LEU A 6 -2.96 -9.81 15.09
C LEU A 6 -3.35 -8.66 14.17
N VAL A 7 -4.52 -8.76 13.57
CA VAL A 7 -4.99 -7.87 12.50
C VAL A 7 -6.30 -7.16 12.88
N GLU A 8 -6.66 -6.14 12.14
CA GLU A 8 -8.00 -5.52 12.27
C GLU A 8 -9.08 -6.46 11.71
N SER A 9 -8.85 -6.98 10.51
CA SER A 9 -9.66 -7.98 9.82
C SER A 9 -8.80 -8.61 8.72
N GLU A 10 -9.01 -9.88 8.42
CA GLU A 10 -8.36 -10.57 7.30
C GLU A 10 -8.75 -9.96 5.94
N SER A 11 -9.99 -9.49 5.82
CA SER A 11 -10.50 -8.83 4.62
C SER A 11 -10.01 -7.39 4.45
N HIS A 12 -9.37 -6.81 5.47
CA HIS A 12 -8.82 -5.45 5.38
C HIS A 12 -7.72 -5.38 4.30
N VAL A 13 -7.76 -4.35 3.46
CA VAL A 13 -6.83 -4.19 2.33
C VAL A 13 -5.36 -4.35 2.74
N CYS A 14 -4.95 -3.78 3.86
CA CYS A 14 -3.58 -3.91 4.35
C CYS A 14 -3.23 -5.37 4.70
N CYS A 15 -4.14 -6.13 5.33
CA CYS A 15 -3.92 -7.53 5.62
C CYS A 15 -3.75 -8.35 4.34
N ARG A 16 -4.63 -8.13 3.36
CA ARG A 16 -4.60 -8.83 2.07
C ARG A 16 -3.26 -8.68 1.35
N TYR A 17 -2.72 -7.46 1.24
CA TYR A 17 -1.50 -7.18 0.47
C TYR A 17 -0.21 -7.28 1.28
N ARG A 18 -0.29 -7.27 2.62
CA ARG A 18 0.88 -7.29 3.48
C ARG A 18 1.16 -8.64 4.12
N LEU A 19 0.12 -9.47 4.33
CA LEU A 19 0.25 -10.74 5.06
C LEU A 19 -0.44 -11.90 4.32
N THR A 20 -1.75 -11.80 4.02
CA THR A 20 -2.51 -12.90 3.39
C THR A 20 -1.92 -13.29 2.04
N ALA A 21 -1.44 -12.33 1.25
CA ALA A 21 -0.80 -12.59 -0.04
C ALA A 21 0.40 -13.55 0.05
N PHE A 22 1.09 -13.57 1.19
CA PHE A 22 2.30 -14.37 1.38
C PHE A 22 2.05 -15.73 2.06
N GLN A 23 0.82 -15.98 2.56
CA GLN A 23 0.49 -17.15 3.38
C GLN A 23 0.88 -18.46 2.68
N ARG A 24 0.55 -18.61 1.39
CA ARG A 24 0.88 -19.80 0.61
C ARG A 24 2.40 -19.99 0.45
N ALA A 25 3.10 -18.95 0.03
CA ALA A 25 4.54 -19.02 -0.17
C ALA A 25 5.31 -19.31 1.14
N LEU A 26 4.82 -18.79 2.27
CA LEU A 26 5.36 -19.12 3.59
C LEU A 26 5.09 -20.59 3.95
N ALA A 27 3.91 -21.11 3.63
CA ALA A 27 3.57 -22.51 3.88
C ALA A 27 4.43 -23.47 3.05
N ASP A 28 4.75 -23.13 1.81
CA ASP A 28 5.58 -23.93 0.90
C ASP A 28 7.02 -24.15 1.44
N VAL A 29 7.49 -23.27 2.35
CA VAL A 29 8.80 -23.39 3.03
C VAL A 29 8.67 -23.80 4.51
N GLY A 30 7.51 -24.33 4.92
CA GLY A 30 7.29 -24.89 6.26
C GLY A 30 6.98 -23.86 7.34
N HIS A 31 6.57 -22.63 7.00
CA HIS A 31 6.00 -21.66 7.93
C HIS A 31 4.47 -21.71 7.87
N SER A 32 3.80 -21.64 9.02
CA SER A 32 2.34 -21.44 9.08
C SER A 32 2.04 -20.02 9.53
N LEU A 33 1.05 -19.37 8.91
CA LEU A 33 0.57 -18.04 9.27
C LEU A 33 -0.93 -18.09 9.52
N GLU A 34 -1.33 -17.88 10.77
CA GLU A 34 -2.72 -17.76 11.18
C GLU A 34 -3.08 -16.30 11.45
N PHE A 35 -4.37 -15.97 11.34
CA PHE A 35 -4.86 -14.62 11.58
C PHE A 35 -5.81 -14.60 12.76
N ARG A 36 -5.71 -13.55 13.59
CA ARG A 36 -6.63 -13.29 14.70
C ARG A 36 -6.99 -11.82 14.74
N ALA A 37 -8.27 -11.53 14.87
CA ALA A 37 -8.74 -10.18 15.06
C ALA A 37 -8.28 -9.61 16.41
N LEU A 38 -7.80 -8.37 16.41
CA LEU A 38 -7.42 -7.66 17.62
C LEU A 38 -8.66 -7.37 18.48
N PRO A 39 -8.67 -7.74 19.76
CA PRO A 39 -9.80 -7.48 20.63
C PRO A 39 -9.98 -5.98 20.91
N HIS A 40 -11.22 -5.53 20.85
CA HIS A 40 -11.59 -4.14 21.18
C HIS A 40 -11.86 -3.94 22.67
N SER A 41 -12.38 -4.96 23.35
CA SER A 41 -12.73 -4.89 24.77
C SER A 41 -11.51 -4.93 25.69
N LEU A 42 -11.64 -4.34 26.89
CA LEU A 42 -10.60 -4.41 27.93
C LEU A 42 -10.30 -5.85 28.35
N ALA A 43 -11.35 -6.65 28.58
CA ALA A 43 -11.21 -8.07 28.95
C ALA A 43 -10.47 -8.86 27.87
N GLY A 44 -10.82 -8.65 26.59
CA GLY A 44 -10.13 -9.26 25.48
C GLY A 44 -8.65 -8.86 25.40
N ARG A 45 -8.32 -7.60 25.67
CA ARG A 45 -6.91 -7.13 25.71
C ARG A 45 -6.14 -7.72 26.89
N LEU A 46 -6.77 -7.89 28.04
CA LEU A 46 -6.16 -8.56 29.20
C LEU A 46 -5.94 -10.06 28.95
N ALA A 47 -6.84 -10.68 28.17
CA ALA A 47 -6.67 -12.08 27.75
C ALA A 47 -5.67 -12.23 26.60
N LEU A 48 -5.33 -11.14 25.89
CA LEU A 48 -4.43 -11.18 24.74
C LEU A 48 -3.07 -11.77 25.12
N GLY A 49 -2.63 -12.73 24.37
CA GLY A 49 -1.36 -13.42 24.60
C GLY A 49 -1.45 -14.71 25.42
N ARG A 50 -2.56 -15.01 26.11
CA ARG A 50 -2.69 -16.30 26.85
C ARG A 50 -2.53 -17.49 25.92
N ASP A 51 -3.13 -17.43 24.74
CA ASP A 51 -3.11 -18.51 23.75
C ASP A 51 -1.99 -18.33 22.69
N LEU A 52 -1.15 -17.28 22.83
CA LEU A 52 -0.11 -16.98 21.85
C LEU A 52 1.24 -17.65 22.16
N THR A 53 1.37 -18.28 23.32
CA THR A 53 2.62 -18.93 23.77
C THR A 53 3.01 -20.13 22.90
N SER A 54 2.06 -20.73 22.17
CA SER A 54 2.29 -21.85 21.26
C SER A 54 2.88 -21.43 19.91
N TYR A 55 2.91 -20.13 19.59
CA TYR A 55 3.47 -19.62 18.36
C TYR A 55 4.94 -19.22 18.54
N ASP A 56 5.72 -19.39 17.48
CA ASP A 56 7.12 -19.00 17.46
C ASP A 56 7.29 -17.48 17.38
N ALA A 57 6.36 -16.82 16.67
CA ALA A 57 6.31 -15.35 16.59
C ALA A 57 4.89 -14.83 16.39
N VAL A 58 4.65 -13.62 16.89
CA VAL A 58 3.41 -12.87 16.76
C VAL A 58 3.67 -11.61 15.94
N ILE A 59 2.89 -11.39 14.90
CA ILE A 59 2.94 -10.19 14.06
C ILE A 59 1.80 -9.27 14.48
N LEU A 60 2.12 -8.09 15.00
CA LEU A 60 1.14 -7.02 15.21
C LEU A 60 1.07 -6.18 13.94
N GLN A 61 -0.09 -6.17 13.27
CA GLN A 61 -0.24 -5.39 12.06
C GLN A 61 -0.84 -4.02 12.35
N ARG A 62 -0.07 -2.95 12.01
CA ARG A 62 -0.51 -1.56 11.88
C ARG A 62 -1.14 -0.90 13.12
N LYS A 63 -1.70 -1.67 14.06
CA LYS A 63 -2.41 -1.12 15.22
C LYS A 63 -1.45 -0.71 16.34
N LEU A 64 -1.61 0.53 16.81
CA LEU A 64 -0.87 1.06 17.94
C LEU A 64 -1.64 0.81 19.23
N LEU A 65 -1.20 -0.19 19.97
CA LEU A 65 -1.81 -0.57 21.25
C LEU A 65 -1.43 0.41 22.37
N PRO A 66 -2.25 0.53 23.43
CA PRO A 66 -1.83 1.21 24.66
C PRO A 66 -0.54 0.59 25.21
N HIS A 67 0.30 1.41 25.84
CA HIS A 67 1.59 0.97 26.38
C HIS A 67 1.48 -0.28 27.25
N TRP A 68 0.55 -0.31 28.22
CA TRP A 68 0.34 -1.47 29.07
C TRP A 68 -0.03 -2.75 28.29
N THR A 69 -0.78 -2.62 27.19
CA THR A 69 -1.17 -3.77 26.35
C THR A 69 0.03 -4.31 25.58
N ILE A 70 0.86 -3.44 25.01
CA ILE A 70 2.05 -3.89 24.27
C ILE A 70 3.08 -4.51 25.20
N THR A 71 3.26 -3.97 26.41
CA THR A 71 4.11 -4.55 27.44
C THR A 71 3.61 -5.94 27.86
N LEU A 72 2.30 -6.07 28.12
CA LEU A 72 1.69 -7.34 28.44
C LEU A 72 1.86 -8.37 27.32
N LEU A 73 1.64 -7.96 26.07
CA LEU A 73 1.84 -8.83 24.89
C LEU A 73 3.29 -9.28 24.81
N ARG A 74 4.25 -8.35 24.95
CA ARG A 74 5.69 -8.63 24.89
C ARG A 74 6.12 -9.70 25.89
N HIS A 75 5.61 -9.65 27.12
CA HIS A 75 5.92 -10.65 28.16
C HIS A 75 5.32 -12.04 27.90
N ARG A 76 4.30 -12.12 27.06
CA ARG A 76 3.57 -13.38 26.79
C ARG A 76 3.98 -14.08 25.51
N VAL A 77 4.72 -13.43 24.61
CA VAL A 77 5.10 -14.00 23.32
C VAL A 77 6.60 -14.23 23.23
N ARG A 78 6.99 -15.25 22.48
CA ARG A 78 8.41 -15.57 22.27
C ARG A 78 9.11 -14.49 21.45
N ARG A 79 8.51 -14.12 20.31
CA ARG A 79 8.97 -13.07 19.41
C ARG A 79 7.80 -12.20 19.01
N LEU A 80 8.02 -10.90 18.95
CA LEU A 80 7.03 -9.91 18.54
C LEU A 80 7.55 -9.16 17.32
N LEU A 81 6.76 -9.13 16.25
CA LEU A 81 7.02 -8.36 15.05
C LEU A 81 5.96 -7.26 14.90
N PHE A 82 6.34 -6.15 14.31
CA PHE A 82 5.42 -5.09 13.94
C PHE A 82 5.48 -4.83 12.43
N ASP A 83 4.35 -5.02 11.72
CA ASP A 83 4.21 -4.71 10.29
C ASP A 83 3.35 -3.48 10.10
N PHE A 84 3.82 -2.51 9.31
CA PHE A 84 3.06 -1.29 9.00
C PHE A 84 3.41 -0.70 7.63
N ASP A 85 2.37 -0.14 6.98
CA ASP A 85 2.36 0.34 5.60
C ASP A 85 1.86 1.78 5.43
N ASP A 86 1.63 2.49 6.55
CA ASP A 86 1.24 3.90 6.62
C ASP A 86 1.94 4.58 7.81
N ALA A 87 2.02 5.90 7.79
CA ALA A 87 2.55 6.71 8.90
C ALA A 87 1.58 6.72 10.10
N VAL A 88 1.31 5.53 10.69
CA VAL A 88 0.32 5.30 11.75
C VAL A 88 0.54 6.14 13.02
N TYR A 89 1.74 6.67 13.19
CA TYR A 89 2.14 7.58 14.26
C TYR A 89 1.64 9.01 14.05
N LEU A 90 1.14 9.34 12.85
CA LEU A 90 0.56 10.63 12.49
C LEU A 90 -0.97 10.52 12.36
N ARG A 91 -1.64 11.66 12.32
CA ARG A 91 -2.99 11.78 11.76
C ARG A 91 -2.91 11.87 10.24
N ASP A 92 -4.01 11.52 9.58
CA ASP A 92 -4.09 11.60 8.12
C ASP A 92 -4.05 13.04 7.58
N SER A 93 -3.82 13.16 6.29
CA SER A 93 -3.71 14.42 5.53
C SER A 93 -4.95 15.32 5.61
N TYR A 94 -6.08 14.79 6.09
CA TYR A 94 -7.37 15.49 6.11
C TYR A 94 -7.82 15.86 7.52
N SER A 95 -6.99 15.58 8.53
CA SER A 95 -7.29 15.90 9.92
C SER A 95 -7.21 17.40 10.18
N ALA A 96 -8.30 17.98 10.67
CA ALA A 96 -8.34 19.38 11.10
C ALA A 96 -7.40 19.70 12.28
N LYS A 97 -6.89 18.65 12.99
CA LYS A 97 -5.97 18.78 14.13
C LYS A 97 -4.49 18.75 13.74
N GLY A 98 -4.19 18.82 12.43
CA GLY A 98 -2.83 18.65 11.91
C GLY A 98 -2.30 17.22 12.06
N PHE A 99 -1.05 17.01 11.69
CA PHE A 99 -0.42 15.66 11.61
C PHE A 99 -0.03 15.11 12.98
N ASN A 100 0.47 15.97 13.87
CA ASN A 100 1.09 15.53 15.12
C ASN A 100 0.06 15.03 16.13
N ASP A 101 0.29 13.83 16.65
CA ASP A 101 -0.48 13.24 17.74
C ASP A 101 0.47 12.62 18.77
N PRO A 102 0.76 13.29 19.88
CA PRO A 102 1.69 12.80 20.89
C PRO A 102 1.33 11.39 21.41
N LYS A 103 0.02 11.08 21.49
CA LYS A 103 -0.44 9.77 21.93
C LYS A 103 -0.13 8.67 20.90
N ARG A 104 -0.32 8.95 19.60
CA ARG A 104 0.05 8.01 18.53
C ARG A 104 1.56 7.81 18.48
N THR A 105 2.34 8.90 18.53
CA THR A 105 3.80 8.84 18.54
C THR A 105 4.33 8.04 19.72
N ALA A 106 3.82 8.27 20.95
CA ALA A 106 4.23 7.53 22.14
C ALA A 106 3.89 6.03 22.02
N ARG A 107 2.72 5.68 21.47
CA ARG A 107 2.33 4.28 21.24
C ARG A 107 3.17 3.63 20.14
N PHE A 108 3.49 4.35 19.07
CA PHE A 108 4.36 3.87 18.00
C PHE A 108 5.75 3.55 18.55
N ARG A 109 6.34 4.48 19.27
CA ARG A 109 7.62 4.28 19.97
C ARG A 109 7.59 3.03 20.83
N ALA A 110 6.63 2.92 21.75
CA ALA A 110 6.50 1.76 22.65
C ALA A 110 6.31 0.44 21.88
N THR A 111 5.59 0.46 20.75
CA THR A 111 5.40 -0.71 19.90
C THR A 111 6.70 -1.13 19.24
N VAL A 112 7.42 -0.18 18.63
CA VAL A 112 8.69 -0.43 17.93
C VAL A 112 9.75 -0.94 18.91
N GLU A 113 9.91 -0.29 20.07
CA GLU A 113 10.86 -0.70 21.12
C GLU A 113 10.60 -2.12 21.66
N ALA A 114 9.32 -2.53 21.73
CA ALA A 114 8.92 -3.85 22.22
C ALA A 114 9.16 -4.98 21.21
N CYS A 115 9.32 -4.68 19.91
CA CYS A 115 9.41 -5.69 18.85
C CYS A 115 10.83 -6.21 18.65
N ASP A 116 10.96 -7.49 18.37
CA ASP A 116 12.22 -8.12 17.95
C ASP A 116 12.57 -7.76 16.49
N LEU A 117 11.53 -7.53 15.64
CA LEU A 117 11.67 -7.12 14.25
C LEU A 117 10.55 -6.15 13.87
N VAL A 118 10.89 -5.10 13.16
CA VAL A 118 9.95 -4.14 12.57
C VAL A 118 9.99 -4.25 11.05
N VAL A 119 8.84 -4.50 10.44
CA VAL A 119 8.67 -4.60 8.99
C VAL A 119 7.97 -3.34 8.50
N ALA A 120 8.70 -2.47 7.86
CA ALA A 120 8.18 -1.23 7.30
C ALA A 120 7.84 -1.41 5.81
N GLY A 121 6.75 -0.80 5.36
CA GLY A 121 6.32 -0.89 3.96
C GLY A 121 7.16 -0.07 2.97
N ASN A 122 7.98 0.86 3.47
CA ASN A 122 8.89 1.67 2.66
C ASN A 122 10.02 2.25 3.51
N ARG A 123 11.00 2.87 2.84
CA ARG A 123 12.18 3.46 3.49
C ARG A 123 11.83 4.60 4.46
N PHE A 124 10.90 5.49 4.09
CA PHE A 124 10.47 6.59 4.95
C PHE A 124 9.91 6.09 6.30
N LEU A 125 9.11 5.03 6.27
CA LEU A 125 8.60 4.38 7.48
C LEU A 125 9.69 3.67 8.27
N ALA A 126 10.66 3.05 7.59
CA ALA A 126 11.80 2.40 8.25
C ALA A 126 12.67 3.42 8.98
N GLU A 127 12.99 4.56 8.37
CA GLU A 127 13.75 5.65 8.97
C GLU A 127 13.06 6.19 10.22
N GLU A 128 11.73 6.28 10.23
CA GLU A 128 10.99 6.66 11.44
C GLU A 128 11.12 5.63 12.57
N ALA A 129 11.05 4.33 12.25
CA ALA A 129 11.23 3.27 13.24
C ALA A 129 12.66 3.23 13.79
N GLN A 130 13.66 3.48 12.96
CA GLN A 130 15.09 3.53 13.31
C GLN A 130 15.46 4.64 14.29
N LYS A 131 14.59 5.62 14.53
CA LYS A 131 14.77 6.60 15.60
C LYS A 131 14.68 5.99 17.00
N TYR A 132 14.08 4.79 17.12
CA TYR A 132 13.77 4.15 18.40
C TYR A 132 14.47 2.80 18.59
N VAL A 133 14.91 2.15 17.51
CA VAL A 133 15.59 0.84 17.55
C VAL A 133 16.75 0.81 16.55
N PRO A 134 17.77 -0.06 16.78
CA PRO A 134 18.87 -0.26 15.85
C PRO A 134 18.39 -0.70 14.45
N ALA A 135 19.14 -0.34 13.43
CA ALA A 135 18.77 -0.57 12.03
C ALA A 135 18.63 -2.06 11.66
N ASP A 136 19.38 -2.94 12.32
CA ASP A 136 19.32 -4.40 12.13
C ASP A 136 18.00 -5.02 12.57
N ARG A 137 17.24 -4.31 13.44
CA ARG A 137 15.89 -4.70 13.84
C ARG A 137 14.79 -4.14 12.94
N VAL A 138 15.13 -3.41 11.88
CA VAL A 138 14.18 -2.84 10.94
C VAL A 138 14.46 -3.37 9.54
N THR A 139 13.44 -3.88 8.88
CA THR A 139 13.52 -4.30 7.47
C THR A 139 12.44 -3.64 6.64
N VAL A 140 12.73 -3.38 5.37
CA VAL A 140 11.74 -2.87 4.42
C VAL A 140 11.24 -4.03 3.57
N ILE A 141 9.94 -4.34 3.69
CA ILE A 141 9.25 -5.24 2.78
C ILE A 141 8.15 -4.42 2.12
N PRO A 142 8.25 -4.10 0.82
CA PRO A 142 7.26 -3.26 0.15
C PRO A 142 5.89 -3.96 0.09
N THR A 143 4.84 -3.20 -0.17
CA THR A 143 3.57 -3.77 -0.57
C THR A 143 3.75 -4.49 -1.90
N CYS A 144 3.20 -5.71 -2.00
CA CYS A 144 3.33 -6.55 -3.19
C CYS A 144 1.96 -6.90 -3.75
N VAL A 145 1.92 -7.17 -5.06
CA VAL A 145 0.71 -7.56 -5.77
C VAL A 145 0.90 -8.93 -6.45
N ASN A 146 -0.18 -9.69 -6.51
CA ASN A 146 -0.19 -10.90 -7.33
C ASN A 146 -0.46 -10.49 -8.78
N VAL A 147 0.61 -10.40 -9.59
CA VAL A 147 0.57 -9.94 -10.98
C VAL A 147 -0.33 -10.80 -11.86
N ASP A 148 -0.44 -12.11 -11.56
CA ASP A 148 -1.24 -13.05 -12.34
C ASP A 148 -2.76 -12.83 -12.18
N ARG A 149 -3.18 -12.11 -11.14
CA ARG A 149 -4.57 -11.70 -10.97
C ARG A 149 -5.01 -10.58 -11.91
N TYR A 150 -4.05 -9.85 -12.51
CA TYR A 150 -4.33 -8.69 -13.35
C TYR A 150 -4.23 -9.07 -14.83
N PRO A 151 -5.34 -9.09 -15.57
CA PRO A 151 -5.30 -9.19 -17.03
C PRO A 151 -4.43 -8.08 -17.60
N VAL A 152 -3.78 -8.33 -18.73
CA VAL A 152 -3.03 -7.30 -19.42
C VAL A 152 -4.01 -6.40 -20.18
N ALA A 153 -3.90 -5.11 -19.98
CA ALA A 153 -4.74 -4.12 -20.65
C ALA A 153 -4.52 -4.09 -22.17
N GLU A 154 -5.60 -3.93 -22.91
CA GLU A 154 -5.55 -3.72 -24.37
C GLU A 154 -5.47 -2.23 -24.68
N HIS A 155 -4.35 -1.78 -25.25
CA HIS A 155 -4.17 -0.38 -25.64
C HIS A 155 -4.61 -0.16 -27.08
N ARG A 156 -5.86 0.32 -27.27
CA ARG A 156 -6.44 0.57 -28.58
C ARG A 156 -6.17 1.99 -29.06
N ALA A 157 -5.97 2.16 -30.37
CA ALA A 157 -5.71 3.48 -30.98
C ALA A 157 -6.97 4.35 -31.09
N THR A 158 -8.15 3.77 -31.01
CA THR A 158 -9.44 4.45 -31.23
C THR A 158 -10.35 4.36 -30.02
N GLY A 159 -11.18 5.37 -29.83
CA GLY A 159 -12.16 5.44 -28.75
C GLY A 159 -11.78 6.46 -27.67
N ALA A 160 -12.63 6.53 -26.67
CA ALA A 160 -12.37 7.37 -25.48
C ALA A 160 -11.28 6.75 -24.62
N VAL A 161 -10.31 7.56 -24.20
CA VAL A 161 -9.25 7.14 -23.28
C VAL A 161 -9.73 7.22 -21.83
N ARG A 162 -9.61 6.12 -21.11
CA ARG A 162 -10.03 6.00 -19.71
C ARG A 162 -8.83 6.19 -18.77
N LEU A 163 -8.86 7.27 -18.01
CA LEU A 163 -8.08 7.36 -16.78
C LEU A 163 -8.72 6.46 -15.73
N VAL A 164 -7.95 5.76 -14.91
CA VAL A 164 -8.51 4.99 -13.79
C VAL A 164 -7.96 5.45 -12.45
N TRP A 165 -8.89 5.59 -11.49
CA TRP A 165 -8.57 5.72 -10.09
C TRP A 165 -9.34 4.70 -9.28
N VAL A 166 -8.64 3.88 -8.46
CA VAL A 166 -9.23 2.92 -7.53
C VAL A 166 -9.00 3.37 -6.09
N GLY A 167 -10.02 3.29 -5.26
CA GLY A 167 -9.89 3.62 -3.85
C GLY A 167 -11.17 3.43 -3.05
N SER A 168 -11.19 3.99 -1.85
CA SER A 168 -12.34 4.02 -0.97
C SER A 168 -12.76 5.46 -0.68
N SER A 169 -13.95 5.63 -0.12
CA SER A 169 -14.46 6.93 0.36
C SER A 169 -13.49 7.67 1.27
N SER A 170 -12.68 6.96 2.06
CA SER A 170 -11.66 7.57 2.92
C SER A 170 -10.53 8.23 2.13
N THR A 171 -10.18 7.70 0.95
CA THR A 171 -9.12 8.22 0.09
C THR A 171 -9.63 9.13 -1.03
N LEU A 172 -10.94 9.15 -1.28
CA LEU A 172 -11.60 9.99 -2.29
C LEU A 172 -11.34 11.49 -2.05
N LYS A 173 -11.24 11.92 -0.78
CA LYS A 173 -10.88 13.31 -0.42
C LYS A 173 -9.58 13.79 -1.07
N GLY A 174 -8.63 12.89 -1.35
CA GLY A 174 -7.42 13.20 -2.10
C GLY A 174 -7.75 13.56 -3.55
N LEU A 175 -8.57 12.72 -4.20
CA LEU A 175 -8.99 12.96 -5.57
C LEU A 175 -9.83 14.25 -5.69
N GLU A 176 -10.66 14.57 -4.69
CA GLU A 176 -11.43 15.82 -4.62
C GLU A 176 -10.52 17.05 -4.51
N ARG A 177 -9.43 16.97 -3.75
CA ARG A 177 -8.40 18.05 -3.73
C ARG A 177 -7.69 18.22 -5.08
N PHE A 178 -7.59 17.16 -5.84
CA PHE A 178 -6.98 17.16 -7.18
C PHE A 178 -7.97 17.59 -8.29
N ALA A 179 -9.21 17.89 -7.98
CA ALA A 179 -10.27 18.27 -8.91
C ALA A 179 -9.91 19.42 -9.89
N PRO A 180 -9.18 20.48 -9.50
CA PRO A 180 -8.78 21.53 -10.44
C PRO A 180 -7.94 21.00 -11.60
N THR A 181 -6.97 20.11 -11.32
CA THR A 181 -6.11 19.50 -12.33
C THR A 181 -6.90 18.49 -13.18
N LEU A 182 -7.77 17.67 -12.59
CA LEU A 182 -8.66 16.77 -13.35
C LEU A 182 -9.55 17.56 -14.31
N SER A 183 -10.10 18.67 -13.89
CA SER A 183 -10.90 19.55 -14.73
C SER A 183 -10.08 20.20 -15.88
N ALA A 184 -8.83 20.54 -15.62
CA ALA A 184 -7.92 21.04 -16.67
C ALA A 184 -7.60 19.96 -17.69
N ILE A 185 -7.36 18.73 -17.27
CA ILE A 185 -7.18 17.56 -18.14
C ILE A 185 -8.42 17.38 -19.04
N GLY A 186 -9.63 17.36 -18.45
CA GLY A 186 -10.86 17.19 -19.22
C GLY A 186 -11.09 18.28 -20.29
N ARG A 187 -10.72 19.52 -19.98
CA ARG A 187 -10.79 20.63 -20.99
C ARG A 187 -9.72 20.50 -22.08
N ALA A 188 -8.53 20.06 -21.72
CA ALA A 188 -7.37 20.10 -22.61
C ALA A 188 -7.18 18.83 -23.46
N VAL A 189 -7.81 17.72 -23.10
CA VAL A 189 -7.66 16.42 -23.76
C VAL A 189 -9.04 15.88 -24.15
N PRO A 190 -9.51 16.17 -25.37
CA PRO A 190 -10.82 15.72 -25.84
C PRO A 190 -10.96 14.18 -25.77
N GLY A 191 -12.14 13.70 -25.40
CA GLY A 191 -12.45 12.28 -25.36
C GLY A 191 -11.90 11.51 -24.15
N VAL A 192 -11.18 12.18 -23.22
CA VAL A 192 -10.75 11.56 -21.97
C VAL A 192 -11.92 11.50 -20.99
N ARG A 193 -11.97 10.41 -20.21
CA ARG A 193 -12.93 10.23 -19.11
C ARG A 193 -12.25 9.56 -17.89
N LEU A 194 -12.81 9.73 -16.73
CA LEU A 194 -12.32 9.11 -15.50
C LEU A 194 -13.17 7.91 -15.12
N LYS A 195 -12.59 6.71 -15.10
CA LYS A 195 -13.18 5.53 -14.48
C LYS A 195 -12.86 5.57 -12.99
N LEU A 196 -13.89 5.78 -12.17
CA LEU A 196 -13.78 5.90 -10.72
C LEU A 196 -14.26 4.59 -10.08
N ILE A 197 -13.31 3.76 -9.62
CA ILE A 197 -13.58 2.48 -8.95
C ILE A 197 -13.58 2.73 -7.43
N CYS A 198 -14.76 2.85 -6.82
CA CYS A 198 -14.92 3.27 -5.43
C CYS A 198 -16.27 2.80 -4.85
N ASP A 199 -16.40 2.88 -3.52
CA ASP A 199 -17.68 2.72 -2.81
C ASP A 199 -18.52 4.01 -2.81
N ARG A 200 -17.93 5.16 -3.17
CA ARG A 200 -18.57 6.47 -3.31
C ARG A 200 -18.08 7.16 -4.57
N PHE A 201 -18.92 8.08 -5.09
CA PHE A 201 -18.63 8.79 -6.33
C PHE A 201 -18.71 10.28 -6.15
N THR A 202 -17.93 11.00 -6.96
CA THR A 202 -17.93 12.46 -7.09
C THR A 202 -17.82 12.82 -8.55
N GLU A 203 -18.24 14.02 -8.91
CA GLU A 203 -18.18 14.53 -10.28
C GLU A 203 -17.08 15.58 -10.41
N PHE A 204 -16.50 15.67 -11.60
CA PHE A 204 -15.47 16.66 -11.90
C PHE A 204 -15.90 17.51 -13.09
N PRO A 205 -15.89 18.85 -12.98
CA PRO A 205 -16.19 19.71 -14.11
C PRO A 205 -15.30 19.40 -15.31
N ALA A 206 -15.89 19.31 -16.50
CA ALA A 206 -15.24 19.03 -17.78
C ALA A 206 -14.56 17.65 -17.93
N LEU A 207 -14.61 16.77 -16.93
CA LEU A 207 -14.10 15.40 -17.02
C LEU A 207 -15.23 14.40 -16.73
N PRO A 208 -15.81 13.74 -17.74
CA PRO A 208 -16.86 12.76 -17.53
C PRO A 208 -16.41 11.62 -16.63
N VAL A 209 -17.24 11.24 -15.66
CA VAL A 209 -16.97 10.16 -14.70
C VAL A 209 -17.74 8.91 -15.07
N GLU A 210 -17.03 7.81 -15.29
CA GLU A 210 -17.55 6.45 -15.38
C GLU A 210 -17.52 5.83 -13.99
N ARG A 211 -18.71 5.64 -13.38
CA ARG A 211 -18.84 5.11 -12.02
C ARG A 211 -18.75 3.59 -12.02
N CYS A 212 -17.83 3.04 -11.24
CA CYS A 212 -17.67 1.60 -11.06
C CYS A 212 -17.65 1.29 -9.56
N VAL A 213 -18.66 0.55 -9.08
CA VAL A 213 -18.70 0.11 -7.68
C VAL A 213 -17.58 -0.89 -7.44
N TRP A 214 -16.73 -0.59 -6.46
CA TRP A 214 -15.62 -1.47 -6.13
C TRP A 214 -16.10 -2.82 -5.61
N SER A 215 -15.50 -3.88 -6.11
CA SER A 215 -15.62 -5.21 -5.55
C SER A 215 -14.30 -5.96 -5.72
N GLU A 216 -13.89 -6.73 -4.70
CA GLU A 216 -12.62 -7.44 -4.73
C GLU A 216 -12.46 -8.40 -5.92
N PRO A 217 -13.48 -9.20 -6.30
CA PRO A 217 -13.33 -10.13 -7.43
C PRO A 217 -13.13 -9.44 -8.78
N ARG A 218 -13.71 -8.24 -8.97
CA ARG A 218 -13.66 -7.51 -10.24
C ARG A 218 -12.59 -6.43 -10.31
N GLU A 219 -11.93 -6.10 -9.20
CA GLU A 219 -10.98 -5.00 -9.10
C GLU A 219 -9.92 -5.04 -10.22
N ALA A 220 -9.31 -6.20 -10.42
CA ALA A 220 -8.22 -6.36 -11.41
C ALA A 220 -8.72 -6.21 -12.86
N GLU A 221 -9.89 -6.76 -13.18
CA GLU A 221 -10.52 -6.66 -14.50
C GLU A 221 -10.94 -5.21 -14.78
N GLU A 222 -11.55 -4.56 -13.79
CA GLU A 222 -12.00 -3.17 -13.93
C GLU A 222 -10.83 -2.19 -14.10
N ILE A 223 -9.69 -2.46 -13.46
CA ILE A 223 -8.45 -1.71 -13.67
C ILE A 223 -7.92 -1.95 -15.09
N ALA A 224 -7.81 -3.21 -15.53
CA ALA A 224 -7.28 -3.57 -16.83
C ALA A 224 -8.14 -3.08 -18.01
N ALA A 225 -9.42 -2.79 -17.77
CA ALA A 225 -10.31 -2.21 -18.76
C ALA A 225 -10.12 -0.69 -18.97
N ALA A 226 -9.11 -0.09 -18.36
CA ALA A 226 -8.73 1.31 -18.53
C ALA A 226 -7.47 1.46 -19.41
N ASP A 227 -7.02 2.71 -19.62
CA ASP A 227 -5.88 3.03 -20.48
C ASP A 227 -4.70 3.63 -19.72
N ILE A 228 -4.96 4.40 -18.66
CA ILE A 228 -3.94 5.15 -17.90
C ILE A 228 -4.31 5.14 -16.41
N GLY A 229 -3.40 4.68 -15.56
CA GLY A 229 -3.53 4.80 -14.12
C GLY A 229 -3.18 6.20 -13.62
N ILE A 230 -3.94 6.76 -12.68
CA ILE A 230 -3.62 8.04 -12.06
C ILE A 230 -3.41 7.90 -10.54
N GLY A 231 -2.28 8.45 -10.05
CA GLY A 231 -1.88 8.41 -8.65
C GLY A 231 -1.52 9.80 -8.12
N TRP A 232 -2.44 10.46 -7.42
CA TRP A 232 -2.15 11.72 -6.76
C TRP A 232 -2.36 11.61 -5.25
N VAL A 233 -1.42 12.14 -4.49
CA VAL A 233 -1.50 12.34 -3.04
C VAL A 233 -0.93 13.71 -2.68
N PRO A 234 -1.41 14.37 -1.60
CA PRO A 234 -0.78 15.61 -1.16
C PRO A 234 0.67 15.36 -0.73
N ASP A 235 1.56 16.32 -0.92
CA ASP A 235 2.93 16.22 -0.41
C ASP A 235 2.97 16.64 1.06
N ASP A 236 2.83 15.66 1.92
CA ASP A 236 2.85 15.82 3.37
C ASP A 236 3.43 14.58 4.07
N PRO A 237 3.78 14.67 5.37
CA PRO A 237 4.41 13.58 6.10
C PRO A 237 3.59 12.29 6.15
N TRP A 238 2.25 12.38 6.18
CA TRP A 238 1.38 11.20 6.13
C TRP A 238 1.46 10.51 4.77
N SER A 239 1.35 11.29 3.70
CA SER A 239 1.34 10.78 2.32
C SER A 239 2.68 10.19 1.90
N ARG A 240 3.81 10.74 2.39
CA ARG A 240 5.14 10.16 2.18
C ARG A 240 5.30 8.78 2.79
N GLY A 241 4.54 8.46 3.84
CA GLY A 241 4.47 7.13 4.44
C GLY A 241 3.64 6.10 3.67
N LYS A 242 2.90 6.49 2.63
CA LYS A 242 2.07 5.56 1.84
C LYS A 242 2.91 4.62 0.98
N CYS A 243 2.41 3.39 0.80
CA CYS A 243 3.07 2.36 0.00
C CYS A 243 2.55 2.26 -1.44
N ALA A 244 1.81 3.24 -1.91
CA ALA A 244 1.37 3.43 -3.31
C ALA A 244 0.79 2.18 -4.00
N LEU A 245 0.02 1.34 -3.29
CA LEU A 245 -0.59 0.12 -3.81
C LEU A 245 -1.27 0.30 -5.17
N LYS A 246 -1.99 1.40 -5.38
CA LYS A 246 -2.70 1.69 -6.63
C LYS A 246 -1.75 1.70 -7.84
N VAL A 247 -0.58 2.32 -7.70
CA VAL A 247 0.43 2.38 -8.75
C VAL A 247 0.87 0.98 -9.15
N LEU A 248 1.14 0.12 -8.15
CA LEU A 248 1.51 -1.27 -8.40
C LEU A 248 0.38 -2.07 -9.07
N GLN A 249 -0.88 -1.82 -8.71
CA GLN A 249 -2.05 -2.44 -9.33
C GLN A 249 -2.19 -2.02 -10.80
N TYR A 250 -2.02 -0.74 -11.11
CA TYR A 250 -2.07 -0.22 -12.48
C TYR A 250 -0.95 -0.82 -13.34
N GLN A 251 0.27 -0.78 -12.84
CA GLN A 251 1.42 -1.38 -13.54
C GLN A 251 1.27 -2.90 -13.68
N ALA A 252 0.73 -3.61 -12.68
CA ALA A 252 0.42 -5.03 -12.78
C ALA A 252 -0.59 -5.34 -13.90
N ALA A 253 -1.55 -4.44 -14.15
CA ALA A 253 -2.47 -4.53 -15.29
C ALA A 253 -1.85 -4.09 -16.63
N GLY A 254 -0.58 -3.67 -16.66
CA GLY A 254 0.08 -3.18 -17.87
C GLY A 254 -0.36 -1.78 -18.29
N LEU A 255 -0.84 -0.96 -17.35
CA LEU A 255 -1.17 0.44 -17.60
C LEU A 255 0.04 1.33 -17.33
N PRO A 256 0.31 2.33 -18.20
CA PRO A 256 1.20 3.42 -17.85
C PRO A 256 0.56 4.24 -16.74
N VAL A 257 1.37 4.81 -15.85
CA VAL A 257 0.88 5.58 -14.70
C VAL A 257 1.32 7.03 -14.80
N VAL A 258 0.39 7.95 -14.53
CA VAL A 258 0.75 9.34 -14.25
C VAL A 258 0.57 9.56 -12.74
N ALA A 259 1.64 9.99 -12.06
CA ALA A 259 1.60 10.22 -10.63
C ALA A 259 2.43 11.44 -10.23
N ASN A 260 2.11 12.05 -9.07
CA ASN A 260 3.02 13.04 -8.49
C ASN A 260 4.14 12.34 -7.69
N PRO A 261 5.38 12.90 -7.71
CA PRO A 261 6.56 12.25 -7.14
C PRO A 261 6.60 12.38 -5.60
N VAL A 262 5.59 11.87 -4.91
CA VAL A 262 5.49 11.91 -3.45
C VAL A 262 5.68 10.52 -2.85
N GLY A 263 6.61 10.40 -1.92
CA GLY A 263 6.98 9.12 -1.30
C GLY A 263 7.40 8.09 -2.36
N VAL A 264 7.01 6.84 -2.18
CA VAL A 264 7.39 5.74 -3.10
C VAL A 264 6.75 5.81 -4.49
N GLN A 265 5.83 6.73 -4.75
CA GLN A 265 5.35 6.96 -6.12
C GLN A 265 6.50 7.37 -7.05
N ALA A 266 7.46 8.16 -6.55
CA ALA A 266 8.66 8.53 -7.30
C ALA A 266 9.57 7.34 -7.65
N ASP A 267 9.55 6.29 -6.83
CA ASP A 267 10.33 5.08 -7.07
C ASP A 267 9.62 4.12 -8.06
N PHE A 268 8.28 4.12 -8.04
CA PHE A 268 7.47 3.20 -8.84
C PHE A 268 7.18 3.73 -10.24
N VAL A 269 7.04 5.06 -10.37
CA VAL A 269 6.80 5.69 -11.67
C VAL A 269 8.09 6.32 -12.16
N ARG A 270 8.76 5.64 -13.09
CA ARG A 270 9.94 6.15 -13.76
C ARG A 270 9.54 6.89 -15.02
N ASP A 271 9.98 8.15 -15.07
CA ASP A 271 9.60 9.08 -16.13
C ASP A 271 10.04 8.57 -17.52
N ASN A 272 9.11 8.55 -18.48
CA ASN A 272 9.30 8.00 -19.81
C ASN A 272 9.65 6.49 -19.91
N GLU A 273 9.61 5.73 -18.79
CA GLU A 273 9.87 4.29 -18.76
C GLU A 273 8.65 3.47 -18.35
N THR A 274 7.98 3.87 -17.27
CA THR A 274 6.80 3.17 -16.74
C THR A 274 5.57 4.09 -16.66
N GLY A 275 5.75 5.36 -16.98
CA GLY A 275 4.73 6.38 -16.91
C GLY A 275 5.34 7.78 -16.92
N PHE A 276 4.67 8.72 -16.26
CA PHE A 276 5.12 10.10 -16.13
C PHE A 276 4.97 10.59 -14.69
N CYS A 277 6.01 11.24 -14.17
CA CYS A 277 5.93 12.04 -12.95
C CYS A 277 5.44 13.44 -13.29
N ALA A 278 4.42 13.93 -12.58
CA ALA A 278 3.83 15.25 -12.82
C ALA A 278 3.55 15.97 -11.50
N SER A 279 4.11 17.16 -11.33
CA SER A 279 3.97 18.00 -10.15
C SER A 279 3.01 19.16 -10.35
N THR A 280 2.95 19.69 -11.57
CA THR A 280 2.12 20.84 -11.95
C THR A 280 0.93 20.42 -12.83
N THR A 281 -0.12 21.24 -12.86
CA THR A 281 -1.29 20.99 -13.72
C THR A 281 -0.88 20.85 -15.20
N ASP A 282 0.06 21.64 -15.67
CA ASP A 282 0.50 21.59 -17.07
C ASP A 282 1.26 20.30 -17.38
N GLU A 283 2.09 19.82 -16.47
CA GLU A 283 2.76 18.52 -16.61
C GLU A 283 1.74 17.37 -16.64
N TRP A 284 0.72 17.40 -15.77
CA TRP A 284 -0.37 16.43 -15.78
C TRP A 284 -1.13 16.43 -17.11
N VAL A 285 -1.49 17.61 -17.61
CA VAL A 285 -2.16 17.76 -18.91
C VAL A 285 -1.26 17.25 -20.04
N GLY A 286 0.02 17.60 -20.04
CA GLY A 286 1.00 17.14 -21.01
C GLY A 286 1.16 15.61 -21.03
N ALA A 287 1.33 15.02 -19.88
CA ALA A 287 1.47 13.55 -19.71
C ALA A 287 0.22 12.81 -20.21
N VAL A 288 -0.96 13.24 -19.76
CA VAL A 288 -2.22 12.61 -20.19
C VAL A 288 -2.45 12.79 -21.67
N ARG A 289 -2.16 13.97 -22.26
CA ARG A 289 -2.26 14.22 -23.70
C ARG A 289 -1.34 13.30 -24.51
N ALA A 290 -0.08 13.16 -24.10
CA ALA A 290 0.89 12.28 -24.75
C ALA A 290 0.42 10.82 -24.76
N LEU A 291 -0.05 10.33 -23.61
CA LEU A 291 -0.57 8.98 -23.48
C LEU A 291 -1.90 8.79 -24.24
N ALA A 292 -2.80 9.76 -24.21
CA ALA A 292 -4.08 9.67 -24.91
C ALA A 292 -3.88 9.59 -26.44
N GLY A 293 -2.92 10.33 -26.97
CA GLY A 293 -2.63 10.38 -28.41
C GLY A 293 -1.86 9.17 -28.97
N ALA A 294 -1.27 8.31 -28.11
CA ALA A 294 -0.33 7.28 -28.56
C ALA A 294 -0.55 5.93 -27.86
N ALA A 295 -1.38 5.06 -28.46
CA ALA A 295 -1.62 3.70 -27.95
C ALA A 295 -0.32 2.87 -27.85
N ALA A 296 0.60 3.02 -28.81
CA ALA A 296 1.89 2.36 -28.79
C ALA A 296 2.74 2.78 -27.58
N LEU A 297 2.72 4.07 -27.22
CA LEU A 297 3.41 4.56 -26.03
C LEU A 297 2.78 3.98 -24.75
N ARG A 298 1.44 3.96 -24.65
CA ARG A 298 0.75 3.33 -23.52
C ARG A 298 1.17 1.87 -23.33
N LYS A 299 1.19 1.12 -24.44
CA LYS A 299 1.62 -0.29 -24.45
C LYS A 299 3.06 -0.44 -23.96
N GLN A 300 3.99 0.32 -24.54
CA GLN A 300 5.41 0.26 -24.22
C GLN A 300 5.67 0.53 -22.73
N LEU A 301 5.13 1.63 -22.20
CA LEU A 301 5.33 2.02 -20.80
C LEU A 301 4.62 1.05 -19.84
N GLY A 302 3.42 0.60 -20.21
CA GLY A 302 2.66 -0.37 -19.43
C GLY A 302 3.34 -1.73 -19.33
N GLU A 303 3.88 -2.26 -20.44
CA GLU A 303 4.67 -3.50 -20.44
C GLU A 303 5.93 -3.38 -19.57
N THR A 304 6.60 -2.24 -19.62
CA THR A 304 7.78 -1.99 -18.79
C THR A 304 7.41 -1.93 -17.31
N GLY A 305 6.33 -1.21 -16.96
CA GLY A 305 5.80 -1.15 -15.59
C GLY A 305 5.43 -2.53 -15.06
N ARG A 306 4.74 -3.35 -15.87
CA ARG A 306 4.37 -4.72 -15.47
C ARG A 306 5.60 -5.61 -15.21
N ARG A 307 6.62 -5.54 -16.06
CA ARG A 307 7.88 -6.28 -15.84
C ARG A 307 8.57 -5.87 -14.54
N GLU A 308 8.59 -4.57 -14.23
CA GLU A 308 9.17 -4.04 -13.00
C GLU A 308 8.42 -4.55 -11.76
N VAL A 309 7.09 -4.51 -11.79
CA VAL A 309 6.26 -5.04 -10.70
C VAL A 309 6.48 -6.54 -10.54
N GLN A 310 6.53 -7.28 -11.63
CA GLN A 310 6.77 -8.73 -11.59
C GLN A 310 8.13 -9.08 -10.97
N ALA A 311 9.16 -8.31 -11.30
CA ALA A 311 10.52 -8.55 -10.80
C ALA A 311 10.72 -8.15 -9.33
N ARG A 312 10.12 -7.02 -8.89
CA ARG A 312 10.48 -6.40 -7.60
C ARG A 312 9.35 -6.31 -6.58
N TYR A 313 8.09 -6.29 -7.05
CA TYR A 313 6.91 -6.04 -6.21
C TYR A 313 5.84 -7.12 -6.36
N SER A 314 6.21 -8.26 -6.92
CA SER A 314 5.35 -9.44 -6.94
C SER A 314 5.26 -10.10 -5.57
N VAL A 315 4.19 -10.89 -5.36
CA VAL A 315 4.07 -11.72 -4.15
C VAL A 315 5.27 -12.63 -3.97
N ALA A 316 5.84 -13.19 -5.05
CA ALA A 316 7.03 -14.03 -4.97
C ALA A 316 8.27 -13.26 -4.46
N ALA A 317 8.50 -12.04 -4.96
CA ALA A 317 9.60 -11.20 -4.51
C ALA A 317 9.45 -10.78 -3.02
N GLY A 318 8.24 -10.41 -2.61
CA GLY A 318 7.97 -10.06 -1.21
C GLY A 318 8.01 -11.26 -0.26
N ALA A 319 7.56 -12.43 -0.71
CA ALA A 319 7.63 -13.66 0.07
C ALA A 319 9.08 -14.04 0.39
N TRP A 320 9.98 -13.93 -0.59
CA TRP A 320 11.41 -14.17 -0.37
C TRP A 320 11.97 -13.24 0.73
N GLN A 321 11.63 -11.96 0.70
CA GLN A 321 12.06 -11.01 1.73
C GLN A 321 11.47 -11.35 3.11
N TRP A 322 10.21 -11.81 3.19
CA TRP A 322 9.62 -12.28 4.42
C TRP A 322 10.34 -13.52 4.97
N ILE A 323 10.64 -14.51 4.11
CA ILE A 323 11.36 -15.74 4.49
C ILE A 323 12.73 -15.38 5.05
N GLU A 324 13.51 -14.57 4.35
CA GLU A 324 14.82 -14.10 4.82
C GLU A 324 14.74 -13.38 6.18
N ALA A 325 13.76 -12.50 6.35
CA ALA A 325 13.56 -11.78 7.61
C ALA A 325 13.21 -12.72 8.77
N LEU A 326 12.39 -13.75 8.53
CA LEU A 326 12.01 -14.76 9.52
C LEU A 326 13.18 -15.69 9.86
N GLU A 327 14.00 -16.07 8.89
CA GLU A 327 15.21 -16.89 9.11
C GLU A 327 16.26 -16.15 9.96
N ARG A 328 16.51 -14.87 9.63
CA ARG A 328 17.36 -14.01 10.47
C ARG A 328 16.84 -13.91 11.89
N LEU A 329 15.54 -13.70 12.04
CA LEU A 329 14.89 -13.65 13.37
C LEU A 329 15.00 -14.98 14.12
N ALA A 330 14.95 -16.12 13.42
CA ALA A 330 15.09 -17.44 14.03
C ALA A 330 16.52 -17.70 14.54
N SER A 331 17.54 -17.21 13.78
CA SER A 331 18.97 -17.40 14.12
C SER A 331 19.43 -16.52 15.28
N THR A 332 18.81 -15.36 15.50
CA THR A 332 19.09 -14.53 16.69
C THR A 332 18.64 -15.29 17.95
N ARG A 333 19.58 -15.95 18.63
CA ARG A 333 19.31 -16.50 19.98
C ARG A 333 18.90 -15.33 20.89
N LYS A 334 17.82 -15.50 21.67
CA LYS A 334 17.60 -14.62 22.83
C LYS A 334 18.91 -14.62 23.63
N ALA A 335 19.59 -13.48 23.69
CA ALA A 335 20.54 -13.24 24.75
C ALA A 335 19.76 -13.44 26.04
N GLY A 336 20.19 -14.44 26.82
CA GLY A 336 19.51 -14.96 28.00
C GLY A 336 19.29 -13.95 29.11
#